data_cd19159f0e8f3fc9f77e9c622e234bc4
#
_entry.id   cd19159f0e8f3fc9f77e9c622e234bc4
#
_cell.length_a   1.000
_cell.length_b   1.000
_cell.length_c   1.000
_cell.angle_alpha   90.00
_cell.angle_beta   90.00
_cell.angle_gamma   90.00
#
_symmetry.space_group_name_H-M   'P 1'
#
loop_
_entity.id
_entity.type
_entity.pdbx_description
1 polymer ?
#
loop_
_entity_poly.entity_id
_entity_poly.type
_entity_poly.pdbx_seq_one_letter_code
_entity_poly.pdbx_strand_id
1 'polypeptide(L)'
;IIMTVIGAILTSLVVAREWERGTMEALLSTEVTRVELLLCKLIPYYFLGMLAMLLCMLVSVFILGVPYRGSLVILFIITSLFLLSTLGMGLLISTITRNQFNAAQVALNAAFLPSIMLSGFIFQIDSMPAVIRAVTYIIPARYFVSTLQSLFLAGNIPVVLGVNVLFLIASAVMFIGLTWLKTKRRLD
;
A
#
# COMPACT_ATOMS: atom_id res chain seq x y z
N ILE A 1 -0.19 9.74 1.10
CA ILE A 1 -1.64 9.84 0.78
C ILE A 1 -1.90 9.36 -0.65
N ILE A 2 -1.35 10.00 -1.70
CA ILE A 2 -1.58 9.60 -3.11
C ILE A 2 -1.28 8.13 -3.34
N MET A 3 -0.16 7.63 -2.83
CA MET A 3 0.22 6.22 -2.94
C MET A 3 -0.75 5.27 -2.22
N THR A 4 -1.31 5.69 -1.08
CA THR A 4 -2.32 4.89 -0.38
C THR A 4 -3.63 4.84 -1.18
N VAL A 5 -4.00 5.95 -1.84
CA VAL A 5 -5.17 5.97 -2.74
C VAL A 5 -4.96 5.00 -3.91
N ILE A 6 -3.83 5.09 -4.60
CA ILE A 6 -3.50 4.19 -5.71
C ILE A 6 -3.40 2.74 -5.22
N GLY A 7 -2.65 2.50 -4.16
CA GLY A 7 -2.39 1.18 -3.64
C GLY A 7 -3.61 0.49 -3.05
N ALA A 8 -4.39 1.15 -2.22
CA ALA A 8 -5.49 0.52 -1.51
C ALA A 8 -6.85 0.74 -2.19
N ILE A 9 -7.22 1.99 -2.49
CA ILE A 9 -8.57 2.30 -2.99
C ILE A 9 -8.74 1.82 -4.43
N LEU A 10 -7.87 2.26 -5.36
CA LEU A 10 -8.02 1.87 -6.76
C LEU A 10 -7.90 0.36 -6.94
N THR A 11 -6.95 -0.27 -6.23
CA THR A 11 -6.74 -1.72 -6.33
C THR A 11 -7.89 -2.51 -5.71
N SER A 12 -8.54 -1.99 -4.65
CA SER A 12 -9.71 -2.64 -4.08
C SER A 12 -10.89 -2.75 -5.04
N LEU A 13 -10.99 -1.85 -6.02
CA LEU A 13 -12.04 -1.86 -7.03
C LEU A 13 -11.84 -2.91 -8.12
N VAL A 14 -10.60 -3.34 -8.36
CA VAL A 14 -10.23 -4.13 -9.55
C VAL A 14 -10.86 -5.51 -9.56
N VAL A 15 -10.64 -6.30 -8.51
CA VAL A 15 -11.17 -7.67 -8.44
C VAL A 15 -12.68 -7.64 -8.16
N ALA A 16 -13.13 -6.70 -7.33
CA ALA A 16 -14.55 -6.52 -7.03
C ALA A 16 -15.37 -6.20 -8.30
N ARG A 17 -14.81 -5.41 -9.23
CA ARG A 17 -15.43 -5.13 -10.52
C ARG A 17 -15.63 -6.38 -11.37
N GLU A 18 -14.68 -7.31 -11.35
CA GLU A 18 -14.79 -8.55 -12.11
C GLU A 18 -15.83 -9.49 -11.53
N TRP A 19 -15.97 -9.53 -10.20
CA TRP A 19 -17.07 -10.26 -9.57
C TRP A 19 -18.43 -9.68 -9.94
N GLU A 20 -18.61 -8.36 -9.89
CA GLU A 20 -19.89 -7.72 -10.25
C GLU A 20 -20.28 -7.91 -11.73
N ARG A 21 -19.28 -7.97 -12.62
CA ARG A 21 -19.53 -8.16 -14.06
C ARG A 21 -19.67 -9.63 -14.48
N GLY A 22 -19.49 -10.57 -13.55
CA GLY A 22 -19.50 -12.00 -13.86
C GLY A 22 -18.28 -12.48 -14.68
N THR A 23 -17.32 -11.59 -14.99
CA THR A 23 -16.12 -11.94 -15.76
C THR A 23 -15.14 -12.77 -14.96
N MET A 24 -15.24 -12.77 -13.64
CA MET A 24 -14.39 -13.60 -12.76
C MET A 24 -14.58 -15.09 -13.00
N GLU A 25 -15.82 -15.53 -13.29
CA GLU A 25 -16.13 -16.94 -13.62
C GLU A 25 -15.43 -17.36 -14.92
N ALA A 26 -15.46 -16.49 -15.94
CA ALA A 26 -14.77 -16.74 -17.20
C ALA A 26 -13.25 -16.81 -17.01
N LEU A 27 -12.66 -15.95 -16.17
CA LEU A 27 -11.23 -15.98 -15.83
C LEU A 27 -10.85 -17.26 -15.08
N LEU A 28 -11.69 -17.72 -14.16
CA LEU A 28 -11.43 -18.95 -13.39
C LEU A 28 -11.60 -20.22 -14.22
N SER A 29 -12.32 -20.17 -15.34
CA SER A 29 -12.45 -21.28 -16.30
C SER A 29 -11.26 -21.43 -17.23
N THR A 30 -10.35 -20.44 -17.29
CA THR A 30 -9.12 -20.50 -18.05
C THR A 30 -8.00 -21.19 -17.26
N GLU A 31 -6.92 -21.62 -17.95
CA GLU A 31 -5.75 -22.24 -17.32
C GLU A 31 -4.86 -21.27 -16.54
N VAL A 32 -5.29 -20.02 -16.34
CA VAL A 32 -4.55 -18.97 -15.63
C VAL A 32 -4.33 -19.32 -14.17
N THR A 33 -3.09 -19.25 -13.69
CA THR A 33 -2.75 -19.49 -12.31
C THR A 33 -3.19 -18.32 -11.41
N ARG A 34 -3.41 -18.57 -10.11
CA ARG A 34 -3.75 -17.49 -9.13
C ARG A 34 -2.69 -16.39 -9.08
N VAL A 35 -1.42 -16.79 -9.23
CA VAL A 35 -0.28 -15.87 -9.19
C VAL A 35 -0.31 -14.94 -10.40
N GLU A 36 -0.53 -15.48 -11.59
CA GLU A 36 -0.66 -14.68 -12.82
C GLU A 36 -1.80 -13.70 -12.74
N LEU A 37 -2.97 -14.13 -12.25
CA LEU A 37 -4.13 -13.26 -12.07
C LEU A 37 -3.84 -12.10 -11.12
N LEU A 38 -3.19 -12.37 -9.98
CA LEU A 38 -2.81 -11.34 -9.02
C LEU A 38 -1.73 -10.40 -9.58
N LEU A 39 -0.71 -10.96 -10.27
CA LEU A 39 0.38 -10.17 -10.86
C LEU A 39 -0.12 -9.25 -11.97
N CYS A 40 -1.00 -9.72 -12.85
CA CYS A 40 -1.60 -8.88 -13.88
C CYS A 40 -2.34 -7.66 -13.31
N LYS A 41 -2.87 -7.78 -12.09
CA LYS A 41 -3.52 -6.66 -11.39
C LYS A 41 -2.53 -5.78 -10.65
N LEU A 42 -1.51 -6.37 -10.03
CA LEU A 42 -0.50 -5.64 -9.25
C LEU A 42 0.41 -4.78 -10.12
N ILE A 43 0.90 -5.32 -11.25
CA ILE A 43 1.92 -4.70 -12.08
C ILE A 43 1.53 -3.28 -12.55
N PRO A 44 0.37 -3.04 -13.18
CA PRO A 44 0.03 -1.70 -13.66
C PRO A 44 -0.11 -0.67 -12.55
N TYR A 45 -0.70 -1.04 -11.41
CA TYR A 45 -0.84 -0.13 -10.26
C TYR A 45 0.48 0.10 -9.53
N TYR A 46 1.38 -0.88 -9.54
CA TYR A 46 2.73 -0.70 -9.03
C TYR A 46 3.49 0.35 -9.85
N PHE A 47 3.47 0.25 -11.18
CA PHE A 47 4.11 1.25 -12.06
C PHE A 47 3.47 2.64 -11.89
N LEU A 48 2.14 2.71 -11.79
CA LEU A 48 1.43 3.98 -11.55
C LEU A 48 1.84 4.61 -10.22
N GLY A 49 1.95 3.80 -9.16
CA GLY A 49 2.39 4.25 -7.85
C GLY A 49 3.85 4.73 -7.84
N MET A 50 4.75 4.01 -8.53
CA MET A 50 6.15 4.43 -8.68
C MET A 50 6.28 5.71 -9.48
N LEU A 51 5.50 5.88 -10.54
CA LEU A 51 5.45 7.12 -11.31
C LEU A 51 4.95 8.28 -10.45
N ALA A 52 3.90 8.08 -9.67
CA ALA A 52 3.38 9.09 -8.75
C ALA A 52 4.42 9.50 -7.69
N MET A 53 5.19 8.54 -7.15
CA MET A 53 6.30 8.85 -6.24
C MET A 53 7.36 9.72 -6.91
N LEU A 54 7.77 9.35 -8.11
CA LEU A 54 8.79 10.07 -8.85
C LEU A 54 8.34 11.51 -9.15
N LEU A 55 7.10 11.70 -9.56
CA LEU A 55 6.53 13.03 -9.78
C LEU A 55 6.46 13.84 -8.49
N CYS A 56 5.99 13.25 -7.38
CA CYS A 56 5.95 13.93 -6.08
C CYS A 56 7.35 14.32 -5.61
N MET A 57 8.35 13.49 -5.83
CA MET A 57 9.74 13.79 -5.49
C MET A 57 10.28 14.93 -6.33
N LEU A 58 10.07 14.91 -7.66
CA LEU A 58 10.52 15.98 -8.55
C LEU A 58 9.90 17.33 -8.16
N VAL A 59 8.59 17.35 -7.90
CA VAL A 59 7.90 18.56 -7.43
C VAL A 59 8.46 19.03 -6.08
N SER A 60 8.70 18.12 -5.15
CA SER A 60 9.22 18.46 -3.82
C SER A 60 10.61 19.09 -3.89
N VAL A 61 11.51 18.51 -4.67
CA VAL A 61 12.91 18.97 -4.75
C VAL A 61 13.06 20.20 -5.65
N PHE A 62 12.47 20.18 -6.85
CA PHE A 62 12.70 21.24 -7.86
C PHE A 62 11.75 22.42 -7.75
N ILE A 63 10.50 22.21 -7.35
CA ILE A 63 9.49 23.29 -7.26
C ILE A 63 9.44 23.85 -5.85
N LEU A 64 9.38 22.99 -4.82
CA LEU A 64 9.28 23.40 -3.43
C LEU A 64 10.65 23.64 -2.77
N GLY A 65 11.76 23.29 -3.43
CA GLY A 65 13.10 23.49 -2.91
C GLY A 65 13.43 22.71 -1.63
N VAL A 66 12.72 21.62 -1.38
CA VAL A 66 12.94 20.79 -0.17
C VAL A 66 14.27 20.06 -0.31
N PRO A 67 15.21 20.22 0.64
CA PRO A 67 16.51 19.54 0.56
C PRO A 67 16.32 18.02 0.72
N TYR A 68 16.86 17.26 -0.23
CA TYR A 68 16.89 15.80 -0.17
C TYR A 68 18.30 15.34 0.22
N ARG A 69 18.44 14.73 1.39
CA ARG A 69 19.73 14.30 1.96
C ARG A 69 19.96 12.80 1.91
N GLY A 70 18.93 12.02 1.59
CA GLY A 70 18.97 10.56 1.57
C GLY A 70 19.46 9.98 0.24
N SER A 71 19.56 8.65 0.19
CA SER A 71 19.85 7.90 -1.03
C SER A 71 18.56 7.64 -1.83
N LEU A 72 18.59 7.97 -3.13
CA LEU A 72 17.49 7.66 -4.07
C LEU A 72 17.16 6.17 -4.12
N VAL A 73 18.18 5.31 -4.07
CA VAL A 73 18.01 3.85 -4.11
C VAL A 73 17.17 3.37 -2.92
N ILE A 74 17.46 3.89 -1.72
CA ILE A 74 16.71 3.55 -0.51
C ILE A 74 15.26 4.03 -0.64
N LEU A 75 15.04 5.24 -1.16
CA LEU A 75 13.70 5.77 -1.41
C LEU A 75 12.90 4.85 -2.35
N PHE A 76 13.51 4.40 -3.46
CA PHE A 76 12.86 3.47 -4.39
C PHE A 76 12.51 2.13 -3.75
N ILE A 77 13.42 1.54 -2.98
CA ILE A 77 13.19 0.25 -2.28
C ILE A 77 12.03 0.39 -1.29
N ILE A 78 12.05 1.41 -0.45
CA ILE A 78 11.01 1.58 0.58
C ILE A 78 9.65 1.91 -0.02
N THR A 79 9.63 2.74 -1.07
CA THR A 79 8.41 3.01 -1.82
C THR A 79 7.84 1.74 -2.46
N SER A 80 8.71 0.92 -3.04
CA SER A 80 8.33 -0.37 -3.62
C SER A 80 7.68 -1.28 -2.58
N LEU A 81 8.30 -1.43 -1.40
CA LEU A 81 7.77 -2.24 -0.30
C LEU A 81 6.44 -1.70 0.22
N PHE A 82 6.33 -0.39 0.38
CA PHE A 82 5.09 0.25 0.79
C PHE A 82 3.97 0.06 -0.23
N LEU A 83 4.26 0.22 -1.53
CA LEU A 83 3.30 -0.05 -2.60
C LEU A 83 2.85 -1.51 -2.61
N LEU A 84 3.77 -2.46 -2.49
CA LEU A 84 3.42 -3.88 -2.40
C LEU A 84 2.51 -4.18 -1.21
N SER A 85 2.76 -3.56 -0.06
CA SER A 85 1.92 -3.70 1.13
C SER A 85 0.51 -3.13 0.90
N THR A 86 0.40 -1.91 0.38
CA THR A 86 -0.89 -1.24 0.15
C THR A 86 -1.69 -1.86 -1.00
N LEU A 87 -1.01 -2.27 -2.09
CA LEU A 87 -1.61 -3.01 -3.20
C LEU A 87 -2.14 -4.37 -2.72
N GLY A 88 -1.35 -5.10 -1.93
CA GLY A 88 -1.78 -6.36 -1.32
C GLY A 88 -3.00 -6.19 -0.43
N MET A 89 -3.03 -5.13 0.39
CA MET A 89 -4.20 -4.79 1.23
C MET A 89 -5.44 -4.47 0.37
N GLY A 90 -5.29 -3.68 -0.69
CA GLY A 90 -6.38 -3.37 -1.61
C GLY A 90 -6.94 -4.60 -2.30
N LEU A 91 -6.08 -5.50 -2.79
CA LEU A 91 -6.49 -6.77 -3.38
C LEU A 91 -7.19 -7.68 -2.37
N LEU A 92 -6.72 -7.74 -1.13
CA LEU A 92 -7.36 -8.51 -0.06
C LEU A 92 -8.79 -8.02 0.19
N ILE A 93 -8.97 -6.71 0.34
CA ILE A 93 -10.28 -6.08 0.51
C ILE A 93 -11.20 -6.44 -0.67
N SER A 94 -10.70 -6.27 -1.89
CA SER A 94 -11.41 -6.57 -3.13
C SER A 94 -11.89 -8.02 -3.20
N THR A 95 -11.02 -8.96 -2.85
CA THR A 95 -11.32 -10.40 -2.88
C THR A 95 -12.38 -10.81 -1.86
N ILE A 96 -12.41 -10.12 -0.70
CA ILE A 96 -13.36 -10.43 0.38
C ILE A 96 -14.74 -9.82 0.09
N THR A 97 -14.77 -8.58 -0.38
CA THR A 97 -16.03 -7.81 -0.52
C THR A 97 -16.83 -8.18 -1.75
N ARG A 98 -16.18 -8.57 -2.86
CA ARG A 98 -16.77 -8.94 -4.15
C ARG A 98 -17.76 -7.91 -4.73
N ASN A 99 -17.82 -6.72 -4.17
CA ASN A 99 -18.69 -5.61 -4.57
C ASN A 99 -17.90 -4.32 -4.56
N GLN A 100 -17.96 -3.52 -5.64
CA GLN A 100 -17.14 -2.31 -5.81
C GLN A 100 -17.43 -1.25 -4.74
N PHE A 101 -18.71 -1.02 -4.46
CA PHE A 101 -19.09 0.00 -3.47
C PHE A 101 -18.58 -0.36 -2.07
N ASN A 102 -18.78 -1.60 -1.65
CA ASN A 102 -18.30 -2.09 -0.36
C ASN A 102 -16.78 -2.13 -0.31
N ALA A 103 -16.10 -2.52 -1.40
CA ALA A 103 -14.64 -2.53 -1.48
C ALA A 103 -14.06 -1.14 -1.31
N ALA A 104 -14.62 -0.14 -2.01
CA ALA A 104 -14.20 1.25 -1.89
C ALA A 104 -14.41 1.80 -0.47
N GLN A 105 -15.57 1.52 0.13
CA GLN A 105 -15.90 1.99 1.48
C GLN A 105 -15.00 1.35 2.55
N VAL A 106 -14.74 0.05 2.45
CA VAL A 106 -13.82 -0.64 3.36
C VAL A 106 -12.39 -0.14 3.17
N ALA A 107 -11.92 0.05 1.93
CA ALA A 107 -10.59 0.57 1.66
C ALA A 107 -10.43 2.02 2.19
N LEU A 108 -11.45 2.86 2.04
CA LEU A 108 -11.46 4.21 2.58
C LEU A 108 -11.32 4.19 4.11
N ASN A 109 -12.10 3.36 4.78
CA ASN A 109 -12.14 3.32 6.24
C ASN A 109 -10.96 2.56 6.85
N ALA A 110 -10.51 1.46 6.24
CA ALA A 110 -9.48 0.59 6.80
C ALA A 110 -8.05 0.91 6.33
N ALA A 111 -7.88 1.51 5.15
CA ALA A 111 -6.57 1.83 4.61
C ALA A 111 -6.30 3.34 4.58
N PHE A 112 -7.18 4.12 3.97
CA PHE A 112 -6.94 5.53 3.69
C PHE A 112 -7.03 6.40 4.94
N LEU A 113 -8.13 6.32 5.73
CA LEU A 113 -8.29 7.11 6.94
C LEU A 113 -7.21 6.84 7.99
N PRO A 114 -6.86 5.59 8.34
CA PRO A 114 -5.75 5.32 9.24
C PRO A 114 -4.41 5.82 8.71
N SER A 115 -4.18 5.72 7.39
CA SER A 115 -2.94 6.22 6.78
C SER A 115 -2.79 7.74 6.87
N ILE A 116 -3.88 8.49 6.85
CA ILE A 116 -3.84 9.95 7.03
C ILE A 116 -3.65 10.29 8.51
N MET A 117 -4.50 9.75 9.38
CA MET A 117 -4.58 10.19 10.77
C MET A 117 -3.51 9.57 11.67
N LEU A 118 -3.14 8.30 11.42
CA LEU A 118 -2.31 7.51 12.31
C LEU A 118 -0.89 7.24 11.78
N SER A 119 -0.52 7.82 10.64
CA SER A 119 0.83 7.66 10.07
C SER A 119 1.89 8.55 10.72
N GLY A 120 1.49 9.51 11.54
CA GLY A 120 2.40 10.52 12.09
C GLY A 120 2.63 11.72 11.17
N PHE A 121 1.91 11.81 10.04
CA PHE A 121 2.04 12.93 9.11
C PHE A 121 1.29 14.18 9.57
N ILE A 122 0.02 14.05 9.98
CA ILE A 122 -0.81 15.17 10.44
C ILE A 122 -0.67 15.34 11.96
N PHE A 123 -0.79 14.25 12.71
CA PHE A 123 -0.73 14.24 14.16
C PHE A 123 0.54 13.53 14.63
N GLN A 124 1.30 14.17 15.52
CA GLN A 124 2.46 13.54 16.13
C GLN A 124 2.03 12.30 16.94
N ILE A 125 2.69 11.17 16.69
CA ILE A 125 2.35 9.88 17.33
C ILE A 125 2.52 9.95 18.84
N ASP A 126 3.51 10.71 19.34
CA ASP A 126 3.80 10.85 20.77
C ASP A 126 2.71 11.62 21.55
N SER A 127 1.91 12.46 20.86
CA SER A 127 0.78 13.17 21.45
C SER A 127 -0.50 12.34 21.52
N MET A 128 -0.51 11.13 20.94
CA MET A 128 -1.67 10.25 20.91
C MET A 128 -1.83 9.46 22.23
N PRO A 129 -3.08 9.18 22.68
CA PRO A 129 -3.35 8.26 23.78
C PRO A 129 -2.71 6.89 23.54
N ALA A 130 -2.30 6.20 24.60
CA ALA A 130 -1.54 4.93 24.51
C ALA A 130 -2.23 3.86 23.66
N VAL A 131 -3.56 3.76 23.71
CA VAL A 131 -4.34 2.80 22.93
C VAL A 131 -4.25 3.08 21.43
N ILE A 132 -4.44 4.35 21.04
CA ILE A 132 -4.35 4.77 19.63
C ILE A 132 -2.92 4.60 19.13
N ARG A 133 -1.94 4.97 19.92
CA ARG A 133 -0.51 4.78 19.62
C ARG A 133 -0.16 3.30 19.37
N ALA A 134 -0.74 2.38 20.15
CA ALA A 134 -0.55 0.94 19.93
C ALA A 134 -1.10 0.49 18.56
N VAL A 135 -2.26 1.03 18.12
CA VAL A 135 -2.84 0.72 16.81
C VAL A 135 -1.95 1.22 15.67
N THR A 136 -1.26 2.35 15.83
CA THR A 136 -0.37 2.89 14.77
C THR A 136 0.76 1.94 14.40
N TYR A 137 1.18 1.03 15.28
CA TYR A 137 2.23 0.04 14.99
C TYR A 137 1.84 -0.96 13.89
N ILE A 138 0.54 -1.18 13.66
CA ILE A 138 0.05 -2.13 12.64
C ILE A 138 -0.03 -1.48 11.24
N ILE A 139 0.01 -0.14 11.17
CA ILE A 139 -0.25 0.61 9.94
C ILE A 139 1.04 0.80 9.13
N PRO A 140 1.11 0.27 7.89
CA PRO A 140 2.31 0.40 7.05
C PRO A 140 2.70 1.85 6.74
N ALA A 141 1.71 2.74 6.63
CA ALA A 141 1.94 4.16 6.33
C ALA A 141 2.79 4.87 7.39
N ARG A 142 2.72 4.46 8.66
CA ARG A 142 3.58 4.99 9.75
C ARG A 142 5.07 4.81 9.42
N TYR A 143 5.46 3.61 9.02
CA TYR A 143 6.86 3.27 8.73
C TYR A 143 7.34 3.95 7.45
N PHE A 144 6.46 4.08 6.46
CA PHE A 144 6.76 4.80 5.24
C PHE A 144 6.97 6.30 5.50
N VAL A 145 6.09 6.95 6.25
CA VAL A 145 6.20 8.38 6.61
C VAL A 145 7.45 8.63 7.46
N SER A 146 7.70 7.81 8.48
CA SER A 146 8.92 7.88 9.31
C SER A 146 10.19 7.79 8.46
N THR A 147 10.21 6.91 7.47
CA THR A 147 11.35 6.77 6.56
C THR A 147 11.51 7.97 5.65
N LEU A 148 10.40 8.50 5.08
CA LEU A 148 10.48 9.71 4.26
C LEU A 148 11.01 10.90 5.05
N GLN A 149 10.51 11.11 6.27
CA GLN A 149 11.00 12.16 7.15
C GLN A 149 12.51 12.01 7.42
N SER A 150 12.97 10.79 7.71
CA SER A 150 14.39 10.51 7.91
C SER A 150 15.21 10.82 6.66
N LEU A 151 14.82 10.36 5.46
CA LEU A 151 15.53 10.55 4.21
C LEU A 151 15.60 12.03 3.79
N PHE A 152 14.54 12.79 3.98
CA PHE A 152 14.51 14.20 3.62
C PHE A 152 15.26 15.09 4.63
N LEU A 153 15.11 14.84 5.94
CA LEU A 153 15.62 15.76 6.98
C LEU A 153 16.99 15.35 7.51
N ALA A 154 17.19 14.06 7.80
CA ALA A 154 18.37 13.55 8.50
C ALA A 154 19.33 12.74 7.61
N GLY A 155 18.84 12.26 6.46
CA GLY A 155 19.61 11.37 5.59
C GLY A 155 19.43 9.88 5.94
N ASN A 156 20.44 9.06 5.63
CA ASN A 156 20.35 7.63 5.80
C ASN A 156 20.70 7.21 7.25
N ILE A 157 19.70 7.00 8.09
CA ILE A 157 19.87 6.46 9.45
C ILE A 157 19.61 4.95 9.41
N PRO A 158 20.66 4.08 9.46
CA PRO A 158 20.48 2.63 9.20
C PRO A 158 19.59 1.93 10.21
N VAL A 159 19.58 2.35 11.46
CA VAL A 159 18.75 1.75 12.51
C VAL A 159 17.26 1.96 12.25
N VAL A 160 16.86 3.19 11.91
CA VAL A 160 15.45 3.54 11.60
C VAL A 160 15.01 2.86 10.31
N LEU A 161 15.88 2.91 9.29
CA LEU A 161 15.61 2.29 7.99
C LEU A 161 15.44 0.78 8.11
N GLY A 162 16.29 0.09 8.87
CA GLY A 162 16.23 -1.36 9.04
C GLY A 162 14.91 -1.83 9.65
N VAL A 163 14.46 -1.20 10.73
CA VAL A 163 13.18 -1.55 11.39
C VAL A 163 12.00 -1.29 10.46
N ASN A 164 11.98 -0.15 9.77
CA ASN A 164 10.90 0.23 8.87
C ASN A 164 10.82 -0.70 7.65
N VAL A 165 11.96 -1.05 7.05
CA VAL A 165 12.03 -2.02 5.94
C VAL A 165 11.53 -3.39 6.35
N LEU A 166 11.97 -3.91 7.50
CA LEU A 166 11.54 -5.21 8.01
C LEU A 166 10.01 -5.26 8.17
N PHE A 167 9.42 -4.22 8.76
CA PHE A 167 7.99 -4.16 8.95
C PHE A 167 7.23 -4.07 7.62
N LEU A 168 7.72 -3.26 6.67
CA LEU A 168 7.09 -3.14 5.34
C LEU A 168 7.16 -4.45 4.56
N ILE A 169 8.27 -5.20 4.65
CA ILE A 169 8.37 -6.54 4.08
C ILE A 169 7.35 -7.48 4.73
N ALA A 170 7.31 -7.52 6.06
CA ALA A 170 6.39 -8.38 6.79
C ALA A 170 4.92 -8.08 6.43
N SER A 171 4.54 -6.80 6.36
CA SER A 171 3.19 -6.39 5.98
C SER A 171 2.86 -6.72 4.52
N ALA A 172 3.79 -6.52 3.59
CA ALA A 172 3.60 -6.87 2.18
C ALA A 172 3.38 -8.39 2.00
N VAL A 173 4.25 -9.20 2.62
CA VAL A 173 4.13 -10.67 2.59
C VAL A 173 2.82 -11.13 3.22
N MET A 174 2.43 -10.54 4.35
CA MET A 174 1.19 -10.87 5.03
C MET A 174 -0.04 -10.58 4.15
N PHE A 175 -0.16 -9.37 3.60
CA PHE A 175 -1.33 -8.99 2.81
C PHE A 175 -1.41 -9.76 1.50
N ILE A 176 -0.30 -9.91 0.77
CA ILE A 176 -0.27 -10.68 -0.48
C ILE A 176 -0.51 -12.17 -0.21
N GLY A 177 0.07 -12.73 0.85
CA GLY A 177 -0.16 -14.11 1.27
C GLY A 177 -1.61 -14.39 1.65
N LEU A 178 -2.24 -13.49 2.42
CA LEU A 178 -3.66 -13.58 2.76
C LEU A 178 -4.55 -13.47 1.52
N THR A 179 -4.22 -12.59 0.58
CA THR A 179 -4.95 -12.47 -0.69
C THR A 179 -4.84 -13.77 -1.49
N TRP A 180 -3.65 -14.35 -1.59
CA TRP A 180 -3.44 -15.62 -2.27
C TRP A 180 -4.24 -16.77 -1.65
N LEU A 181 -4.31 -16.86 -0.32
CA LEU A 181 -5.10 -17.85 0.42
C LEU A 181 -6.61 -17.65 0.23
N LYS A 182 -7.08 -16.40 0.19
CA LYS A 182 -8.50 -16.07 0.03
C LYS A 182 -9.00 -16.15 -1.42
N THR A 183 -8.12 -16.07 -2.40
CA THR A 183 -8.45 -16.23 -3.82
C THR A 183 -8.75 -17.70 -4.09
N LYS A 184 -10.02 -18.09 -4.02
CA LYS A 184 -10.48 -19.47 -4.29
C LYS A 184 -10.41 -19.74 -5.79
N ARG A 185 -10.04 -21.00 -6.14
CA ARG A 185 -9.96 -21.50 -7.52
C ARG A 185 -11.26 -22.21 -7.96
N ARG A 186 -12.23 -22.38 -7.04
CA ARG A 186 -13.52 -23.03 -7.31
C ARG A 186 -14.69 -22.12 -6.94
N LEU A 187 -15.68 -22.14 -7.78
CA LEU A 187 -17.04 -21.68 -7.52
C LEU A 187 -17.69 -22.70 -6.57
N ASP A 188 -17.70 -22.44 -5.26
CA ASP A 188 -18.57 -23.10 -4.30
C ASP A 188 -19.66 -22.13 -3.89
#